data_3ccad1f53c6f6a3a9594060f51846937
#
_entry.id   3ccad1f53c6f6a3a9594060f51846937
#
_cell.length_a   1.000
_cell.length_b   1.000
_cell.length_c   1.000
_cell.angle_alpha   90.00
_cell.angle_beta   90.00
_cell.angle_gamma   90.00
#
_symmetry.space_group_name_H-M   'P 1'
#
loop_
_entity.id
_entity.type
_entity.pdbx_description
1 polymer ?
#
loop_
_entity_poly.entity_id
_entity_poly.type
_entity_poly.pdbx_seq_one_letter_code
_entity_poly.pdbx_strand_id
1 'polypeptide(L)' 'MPETRLIDGRDMLPPEPLELALAELGRLAPGDELLLLLHCEPLPLYAILERDGYRYHAVLRADGSHEIRINKP' A
#
# COMPACT_ATOMS: atom_id res chain seq x y z
N MET A 1 -0.02 -0.97 20.52
CA MET A 1 1.07 -1.52 19.70
C MET A 1 0.79 -1.27 18.24
N PRO A 2 1.80 -0.91 17.45
CA PRO A 2 1.59 -0.75 16.02
C PRO A 2 1.13 -2.06 15.36
N GLU A 3 0.24 -1.93 14.40
CA GLU A 3 -0.24 -3.08 13.64
C GLU A 3 0.29 -3.02 12.21
N THR A 4 0.50 -4.20 11.64
CA THR A 4 0.80 -4.34 10.21
C THR A 4 -0.40 -5.02 9.56
N ARG A 5 -0.97 -4.38 8.55
CA ARG A 5 -2.08 -4.93 7.77
C ARG A 5 -1.56 -5.34 6.41
N LEU A 6 -2.03 -6.46 5.91
CA LEU A 6 -1.60 -6.98 4.61
C LEU A 6 -2.77 -6.99 3.63
N ILE A 7 -2.53 -6.46 2.43
CA ILE A 7 -3.42 -6.62 1.29
C ILE A 7 -2.64 -7.31 0.18
N ASP A 8 -3.08 -8.50 -0.22
CA ASP A 8 -2.52 -9.19 -1.36
C ASP A 8 -3.39 -8.93 -2.58
N GLY A 9 -2.99 -7.95 -3.38
CA GLY A 9 -3.72 -7.55 -4.57
C GLY A 9 -3.15 -8.10 -5.87
N ARG A 10 -2.27 -9.10 -5.80
CA ARG A 10 -1.61 -9.63 -7.01
C ARG A 10 -2.57 -10.23 -8.02
N ASP A 11 -3.70 -10.79 -7.56
CA ASP A 11 -4.71 -11.39 -8.42
C ASP A 11 -5.92 -10.50 -8.65
N MET A 12 -5.91 -9.28 -8.12
CA MET A 12 -7.01 -8.34 -8.27
C MET A 12 -6.87 -7.51 -9.54
N LEU A 13 -8.01 -7.17 -10.14
CA LEU A 13 -8.05 -6.29 -11.31
C LEU A 13 -8.24 -4.83 -10.87
N PRO A 14 -7.58 -3.86 -11.53
CA PRO A 14 -7.83 -2.45 -11.25
C PRO A 14 -9.30 -2.09 -11.49
N PRO A 15 -9.89 -1.19 -10.69
CA PRO A 15 -9.25 -0.36 -9.64
C PRO A 15 -9.31 -0.96 -8.24
N GLU A 16 -9.66 -2.24 -8.09
CA GLU A 16 -9.90 -2.85 -6.77
C GLU A 16 -8.74 -2.73 -5.80
N PRO A 17 -7.47 -3.00 -6.19
CA PRO A 17 -6.37 -2.87 -5.23
C PRO A 17 -6.21 -1.45 -4.68
N LEU A 18 -6.42 -0.44 -5.53
CA LEU A 18 -6.33 0.96 -5.11
C LEU A 18 -7.44 1.30 -4.13
N GLU A 19 -8.66 0.86 -4.43
CA GLU A 19 -9.80 1.13 -3.56
C GLU A 19 -9.64 0.50 -2.19
N LEU A 20 -9.16 -0.75 -2.13
CA LEU A 20 -8.90 -1.42 -0.86
C LEU A 20 -7.78 -0.73 -0.08
N ALA A 21 -6.72 -0.32 -0.77
CA ALA A 21 -5.62 0.38 -0.12
C ALA A 21 -6.09 1.69 0.51
N LEU A 22 -6.89 2.47 -0.21
CA LEU A 22 -7.40 3.74 0.30
C LEU A 22 -8.32 3.53 1.51
N ALA A 23 -9.16 2.49 1.47
CA ALA A 23 -10.03 2.15 2.60
C ALA A 23 -9.21 1.77 3.84
N GLU A 24 -8.17 0.96 3.67
CA GLU A 24 -7.31 0.55 4.79
C GLU A 24 -6.48 1.71 5.33
N LEU A 25 -6.01 2.62 4.47
CA LEU A 25 -5.29 3.81 4.93
C LEU A 25 -6.15 4.66 5.86
N GLY A 26 -7.44 4.75 5.58
CA GLY A 26 -8.37 5.47 6.45
C GLY A 26 -8.55 4.84 7.82
N ARG A 27 -8.18 3.57 7.97
CA ARG A 27 -8.30 2.83 9.24
C ARG A 27 -6.99 2.76 10.02
N LEU A 28 -5.88 3.15 9.42
CA LEU A 28 -4.59 3.10 10.11
C LEU A 28 -4.51 4.13 11.22
N ALA A 29 -4.00 3.71 12.36
CA ALA A 29 -3.62 4.62 13.43
C ALA A 29 -2.16 5.07 13.22
N PRO A 30 -1.76 6.22 13.80
CA PRO A 30 -0.36 6.62 13.73
C PRO A 30 0.57 5.50 14.20
N GLY A 31 1.60 5.22 13.41
CA GLY A 31 2.55 4.14 13.69
C GLY A 31 2.20 2.80 13.06
N ASP A 32 0.97 2.63 12.58
CA ASP A 32 0.58 1.41 11.88
C ASP A 32 1.19 1.35 10.48
N GLU A 33 1.30 0.14 9.96
CA GLU A 33 1.86 -0.12 8.64
C GLU A 33 0.86 -0.88 7.77
N LEU A 34 0.77 -0.49 6.51
CA LEU A 34 0.05 -1.25 5.49
C LEU A 34 1.05 -1.84 4.51
N LEU A 35 0.97 -3.15 4.30
CA LEU A 35 1.80 -3.85 3.34
C LEU A 35 0.95 -4.28 2.16
N LEU A 36 1.29 -3.77 0.98
CA LEU A 36 0.60 -4.11 -0.26
C LEU A 36 1.47 -5.00 -1.12
N LEU A 37 0.87 -6.05 -1.68
CA LEU A 37 1.50 -6.87 -2.72
C LEU A 37 0.69 -6.69 -3.99
N LEU A 38 1.33 -6.22 -5.06
CA LEU A 38 0.68 -5.91 -6.33
C LEU A 38 1.50 -6.45 -7.49
N HIS A 39 0.84 -6.74 -8.62
CA HIS A 39 1.55 -7.22 -9.81
C HIS A 39 2.04 -6.08 -10.69
N CYS A 40 1.62 -4.85 -10.44
CA CYS A 40 2.15 -3.67 -11.14
C CYS A 40 2.33 -2.51 -10.18
N GLU A 41 3.15 -1.56 -10.58
CA GLU A 41 3.50 -0.42 -9.74
C GLU A 41 2.32 0.54 -9.63
N PRO A 42 1.87 0.87 -8.40
CA PRO A 42 0.67 1.70 -8.20
C PRO A 42 1.00 3.19 -8.25
N LEU A 43 1.35 3.73 -9.42
CA LEU A 43 1.74 5.13 -9.56
C LEU A 43 0.69 6.12 -9.04
N PRO A 44 -0.63 5.93 -9.31
CA PRO A 44 -1.63 6.84 -8.75
C PRO A 44 -1.65 6.85 -7.22
N LEU A 45 -1.36 5.71 -6.60
CA LEU A 45 -1.32 5.63 -5.14
C LEU A 45 -0.17 6.43 -4.57
N TYR A 46 0.99 6.43 -5.23
CA TYR A 46 2.15 7.18 -4.75
C TYR A 46 1.83 8.68 -4.65
N ALA A 47 1.13 9.22 -5.64
CA ALA A 47 0.74 10.63 -5.62
C ALA A 47 -0.16 10.96 -4.43
N ILE A 48 -1.09 10.05 -4.12
CA ILE A 48 -1.99 10.22 -2.97
C ILE A 48 -1.20 10.15 -1.66
N LEU A 49 -0.28 9.20 -1.54
CA LEU A 49 0.53 9.05 -0.33
C LEU A 49 1.39 10.28 -0.08
N GLU A 50 2.01 10.80 -1.11
CA GLU A 50 2.83 12.01 -0.99
C GLU A 50 2.00 13.24 -0.61
N ARG A 51 0.83 13.38 -1.24
CA ARG A 51 -0.07 14.48 -0.93
C ARG A 51 -0.53 14.46 0.53
N ASP A 52 -0.81 13.27 1.06
CA ASP A 52 -1.36 13.13 2.40
C ASP A 52 -0.30 12.93 3.49
N GLY A 53 0.98 12.97 3.12
CA GLY A 53 2.07 12.90 4.10
C GLY A 53 2.40 11.51 4.61
N TYR A 54 1.95 10.45 3.94
CA TYR A 54 2.34 9.09 4.29
C TYR A 54 3.77 8.82 3.86
N ARG A 55 4.44 7.97 4.63
CA ARG A 55 5.75 7.44 4.25
C ARG A 55 5.55 6.10 3.56
N TYR A 56 6.29 5.85 2.50
CA TYR A 56 6.19 4.57 1.81
C TYR A 56 7.53 4.14 1.24
N HIS A 57 7.66 2.83 1.07
CA HIS A 57 8.85 2.23 0.49
C HIS A 57 8.41 1.10 -0.44
N ALA A 58 8.84 1.17 -1.70
CA ALA A 58 8.46 0.21 -2.72
C ALA A 58 9.65 -0.65 -3.11
N VAL A 59 9.44 -1.97 -3.15
CA VAL A 59 10.47 -2.94 -3.51
C VAL A 59 9.94 -3.87 -4.60
N LEU A 60 10.73 -4.09 -5.64
CA LEU A 60 10.44 -5.10 -6.64
C LEU A 60 10.93 -6.45 -6.13
N ARG A 61 10.03 -7.41 -6.04
CA ARG A 61 10.34 -8.74 -5.53
C ARG A 61 10.89 -9.65 -6.63
N ALA A 62 11.49 -10.75 -6.21
CA ALA A 62 12.10 -11.70 -7.14
C ALA A 62 11.09 -12.33 -8.11
N ASP A 63 9.81 -12.43 -7.70
CA ASP A 63 8.75 -12.99 -8.54
C ASP A 63 8.12 -11.97 -9.50
N GLY A 64 8.65 -10.73 -9.52
CA GLY A 64 8.13 -9.66 -10.36
C GLY A 64 7.00 -8.86 -9.74
N SER A 65 6.54 -9.23 -8.56
CA SER A 65 5.52 -8.45 -7.86
C SER A 65 6.16 -7.24 -7.15
N HIS A 66 5.33 -6.26 -6.81
CA HIS A 66 5.73 -5.06 -6.11
C HIS A 66 5.24 -5.12 -4.66
N GLU A 67 6.15 -4.86 -3.72
CA GLU A 67 5.81 -4.77 -2.31
C GLU A 67 5.88 -3.31 -1.89
N ILE A 68 4.77 -2.77 -1.41
CA ILE A 68 4.68 -1.38 -0.99
C ILE A 68 4.41 -1.34 0.51
N ARG A 69 5.34 -0.79 1.27
CA ARG A 69 5.17 -0.59 2.70
C ARG A 69 4.78 0.85 2.94
N ILE A 70 3.64 1.05 3.59
CA ILE A 70 3.10 2.37 3.86
C ILE A 70 2.98 2.55 5.37
N ASN A 71 3.57 3.62 5.87
CA ASN A 71 3.51 3.94 7.30
C ASN A 71 2.75 5.23 7.51
N LYS A 72 1.84 5.22 8.46
CA LYS A 72 1.15 6.43 8.87
C LYS A 72 2.00 7.18 9.90
N PRO A 73 2.35 8.43 9.61
CA PRO A 73 3.13 9.25 10.53
C PRO A 73 2.37 9.60 11.80
#